data_44b2d4e3ef32f681eaa8bf725f5c2f4c
#
_entry.id   44b2d4e3ef32f681eaa8bf725f5c2f4c
#
_cell.length_a   1.000
_cell.length_b   1.000
_cell.length_c   1.000
_cell.angle_alpha   90.00
_cell.angle_beta   90.00
_cell.angle_gamma   90.00
#
_symmetry.space_group_name_H-M   'P 1'
#
loop_
_entity.id
_entity.type
_entity.pdbx_description
1 polymer ?
#
loop_
_entity_poly.entity_id
_entity_poly.type
_entity_poly.pdbx_seq_one_letter_code
_entity_poly.pdbx_strand_id
1 'polypeptide(L)'
;MQIYRADNNESVYDIAVKYGVSPVKIVENNDLEIRGRLPRGREVLILTPSRTYNVRSGDTLDGIALRFRTTKESLMRLNPELRGHEKLYSGQLLTIRDTTPSYGMISTNGYLYSGTTKERICAAIPYLSYVTVCSSVYKDSHVHSLYSTEDTVEYVKSRGRAPILRIYMTELPEHDTDFAGSIAILAKSSGFLGVTLSPLTSLSDNADRLSSLVLTARRALLDNDLLLFVEGDADKEIPYVDYADAGVLTYDKIHKANAPSFENGERAALSEYANSYESCRAFLELSSFAYSAGHHIEKSDAYRLCDRKCADIDYDSEKKLTRATYGRYKKRELIFESLENTKAKLELVSELGFMGVSFDIGRICTPDLMAMASMFDIITSPVMMPKLYQDETVKKCNP
;
A
#
# COMPACT_ATOMS: atom_id res chain seq x y z
N MET A 1 14.06 -8.86 9.44
CA MET A 1 13.64 -7.44 9.60
C MET A 1 13.62 -7.08 11.08
N GLN A 2 14.19 -5.95 11.45
CA GLN A 2 14.13 -5.36 12.79
C GLN A 2 13.75 -3.89 12.68
N ILE A 3 13.02 -3.38 13.67
CA ILE A 3 12.71 -1.95 13.80
C ILE A 3 13.48 -1.45 15.00
N TYR A 4 14.40 -0.52 14.74
CA TYR A 4 15.24 0.09 15.74
C TYR A 4 14.79 1.53 16.01
N ARG A 5 14.76 1.94 17.27
CA ARG A 5 14.51 3.34 17.67
C ARG A 5 15.82 3.97 18.08
N ALA A 6 16.23 5.00 17.34
CA ALA A 6 17.51 5.67 17.55
C ALA A 6 17.60 6.28 18.96
N ASP A 7 18.76 6.14 19.59
CA ASP A 7 19.10 6.83 20.81
C ASP A 7 19.42 8.31 20.55
N ASN A 8 19.56 9.07 21.62
CA ASN A 8 19.82 10.50 21.49
C ASN A 8 21.15 10.75 20.76
N ASN A 9 21.08 11.53 19.67
CA ASN A 9 22.25 11.96 18.89
C ASN A 9 23.03 10.82 18.19
N GLU A 10 22.37 9.69 17.97
CA GLU A 10 22.95 8.54 17.25
C GLU A 10 23.01 8.81 15.74
N SER A 11 24.05 8.37 15.08
CA SER A 11 24.21 8.48 13.64
C SER A 11 23.85 7.19 12.93
N VAL A 12 23.56 7.27 11.62
CA VAL A 12 23.38 6.09 10.78
C VAL A 12 24.59 5.16 10.82
N TYR A 13 25.81 5.71 10.96
CA TYR A 13 27.04 4.90 11.08
C TYR A 13 27.09 4.10 12.39
N ASP A 14 26.67 4.70 13.50
CA ASP A 14 26.62 4.00 14.79
C ASP A 14 25.66 2.81 14.73
N ILE A 15 24.49 3.01 14.12
CA ILE A 15 23.51 1.95 13.88
C ILE A 15 24.06 0.89 12.91
N ALA A 16 24.72 1.30 11.84
CA ALA A 16 25.32 0.39 10.85
C ALA A 16 26.36 -0.54 11.50
N VAL A 17 27.23 0.00 12.35
CA VAL A 17 28.21 -0.79 13.11
C VAL A 17 27.52 -1.74 14.07
N LYS A 18 26.51 -1.28 14.82
CA LYS A 18 25.74 -2.07 15.79
C LYS A 18 25.10 -3.31 15.17
N TYR A 19 24.57 -3.19 13.95
CA TYR A 19 23.83 -4.25 13.27
C TYR A 19 24.64 -4.98 12.19
N GLY A 20 25.87 -4.56 11.92
CA GLY A 20 26.74 -5.16 10.88
C GLY A 20 26.18 -4.99 9.46
N VAL A 21 25.47 -3.89 9.19
CA VAL A 21 24.85 -3.60 7.88
C VAL A 21 25.51 -2.37 7.25
N SER A 22 25.38 -2.23 5.94
CA SER A 22 25.88 -1.06 5.23
C SER A 22 25.11 0.22 5.63
N PRO A 23 25.80 1.32 6.01
CA PRO A 23 25.14 2.59 6.30
C PRO A 23 24.38 3.14 5.10
N VAL A 24 24.87 2.90 3.87
CA VAL A 24 24.18 3.28 2.64
C VAL A 24 22.83 2.57 2.53
N LYS A 25 22.78 1.26 2.83
CA LYS A 25 21.52 0.50 2.80
C LYS A 25 20.53 0.96 3.88
N ILE A 26 21.00 1.37 5.06
CA ILE A 26 20.12 1.98 6.07
C ILE A 26 19.51 3.28 5.53
N VAL A 27 20.32 4.14 4.92
CA VAL A 27 19.85 5.40 4.31
C VAL A 27 18.82 5.15 3.24
N GLU A 28 19.10 4.26 2.28
CA GLU A 28 18.23 3.92 1.16
C GLU A 28 16.90 3.30 1.61
N ASN A 29 16.94 2.39 2.57
CA ASN A 29 15.75 1.70 3.07
C ASN A 29 14.83 2.58 3.92
N ASN A 30 15.32 3.73 4.40
CA ASN A 30 14.61 4.60 5.34
C ASN A 30 14.43 6.04 4.87
N ASP A 31 14.81 6.39 3.64
CA ASP A 31 14.82 7.76 3.11
C ASP A 31 15.56 8.75 4.04
N LEU A 32 16.69 8.32 4.63
CA LEU A 32 17.50 9.13 5.57
C LEU A 32 18.62 9.89 4.87
N GLU A 33 19.15 10.92 5.53
CA GLU A 33 20.38 11.59 5.13
C GLU A 33 21.60 10.89 5.77
N ILE A 34 22.63 10.56 4.96
CA ILE A 34 23.80 9.80 5.43
C ILE A 34 24.63 10.54 6.49
N ARG A 35 24.60 11.87 6.51
CA ARG A 35 25.42 12.72 7.38
C ARG A 35 24.66 13.26 8.60
N GLY A 36 23.40 12.91 8.73
CA GLY A 36 22.53 13.37 9.82
C GLY A 36 22.74 12.57 11.10
N ARG A 37 22.50 13.25 12.24
CA ARG A 37 22.23 12.56 13.50
C ARG A 37 20.74 12.45 13.67
N LEU A 38 20.29 11.28 14.12
CA LEU A 38 18.87 11.00 14.25
C LEU A 38 18.32 11.57 15.56
N PRO A 39 17.11 12.11 15.55
CA PRO A 39 16.41 12.45 16.78
C PRO A 39 16.13 11.18 17.59
N ARG A 40 16.11 11.31 18.90
CA ARG A 40 15.73 10.22 19.81
C ARG A 40 14.35 9.69 19.46
N GLY A 41 14.22 8.37 19.40
CA GLY A 41 12.96 7.71 19.10
C GLY A 41 12.67 7.56 17.61
N ARG A 42 13.52 8.08 16.70
CA ARG A 42 13.38 7.89 15.25
C ARG A 42 13.43 6.40 14.91
N GLU A 43 12.35 5.88 14.35
CA GLU A 43 12.30 4.49 13.89
C GLU A 43 13.14 4.31 12.62
N VAL A 44 13.93 3.24 12.61
CA VAL A 44 14.80 2.86 11.50
C VAL A 44 14.60 1.39 11.20
N LEU A 45 14.22 1.09 9.95
CA LEU A 45 14.12 -0.26 9.45
C LEU A 45 15.52 -0.83 9.20
N ILE A 46 15.83 -1.94 9.84
CA ILE A 46 17.08 -2.68 9.66
C ILE A 46 16.78 -3.98 8.94
N LEU A 47 17.25 -4.09 7.71
CA LEU A 47 17.23 -5.32 6.93
C LEU A 47 18.65 -5.87 6.88
N THR A 48 18.85 -7.08 7.41
CA THR A 48 20.15 -7.75 7.38
C THR A 48 20.19 -8.64 6.14
N PRO A 49 21.06 -8.37 5.16
CA PRO A 49 21.19 -9.23 3.99
C PRO A 49 21.65 -10.63 4.38
N SER A 50 20.98 -11.67 3.91
CA SER A 50 21.46 -13.07 3.98
C SER A 50 22.30 -13.41 2.75
N ARG A 51 22.07 -12.71 1.64
CA ARG A 51 22.84 -12.88 0.40
C ARG A 51 22.98 -11.57 -0.34
N THR A 52 24.21 -11.25 -0.73
CA THR A 52 24.53 -10.07 -1.54
C THR A 52 25.29 -10.46 -2.80
N TYR A 53 25.35 -9.53 -3.76
CA TYR A 53 26.12 -9.70 -5.00
C TYR A 53 26.76 -8.37 -5.42
N ASN A 54 28.06 -8.41 -5.73
CA ASN A 54 28.76 -7.29 -6.35
C ASN A 54 28.59 -7.36 -7.86
N VAL A 55 27.96 -6.35 -8.45
CA VAL A 55 27.73 -6.22 -9.89
C VAL A 55 29.05 -6.19 -10.65
N ARG A 56 29.14 -6.97 -11.72
CA ARG A 56 30.31 -7.02 -12.61
C ARG A 56 30.01 -6.28 -13.91
N SER A 57 31.06 -5.94 -14.64
CA SER A 57 30.91 -5.34 -15.97
C SER A 57 30.15 -6.30 -16.90
N GLY A 58 29.10 -5.81 -17.59
CA GLY A 58 28.24 -6.60 -18.47
C GLY A 58 27.06 -7.29 -17.78
N ASP A 59 26.93 -7.23 -16.45
CA ASP A 59 25.74 -7.76 -15.77
C ASP A 59 24.48 -6.95 -16.12
N THR A 60 23.37 -7.68 -16.19
CA THR A 60 22.02 -7.13 -16.31
C THR A 60 21.16 -7.60 -15.14
N LEU A 61 20.10 -6.86 -14.79
CA LEU A 61 19.17 -7.29 -13.72
C LEU A 61 18.54 -8.65 -14.04
N ASP A 62 18.16 -8.88 -15.29
CA ASP A 62 17.58 -10.17 -15.70
C ASP A 62 18.60 -11.30 -15.59
N GLY A 63 19.86 -11.08 -15.98
CA GLY A 63 20.94 -12.05 -15.84
C GLY A 63 21.25 -12.40 -14.37
N ILE A 64 21.26 -11.39 -13.49
CA ILE A 64 21.44 -11.59 -12.06
C ILE A 64 20.23 -12.31 -11.46
N ALA A 65 19.02 -11.92 -11.82
CA ALA A 65 17.79 -12.57 -11.35
C ALA A 65 17.78 -14.07 -11.72
N LEU A 66 18.06 -14.41 -12.96
CA LEU A 66 18.17 -15.78 -13.43
C LEU A 66 19.23 -16.58 -12.65
N ARG A 67 20.42 -16.01 -12.47
CA ARG A 67 21.54 -16.62 -11.74
C ARG A 67 21.20 -16.97 -10.30
N PHE A 68 20.39 -16.14 -9.64
CA PHE A 68 20.04 -16.31 -8.24
C PHE A 68 18.64 -16.91 -8.03
N ARG A 69 17.97 -17.35 -9.12
CA ARG A 69 16.60 -17.92 -9.08
C ARG A 69 15.61 -16.99 -8.39
N THR A 70 15.61 -15.75 -8.77
CA THR A 70 14.70 -14.71 -8.30
C THR A 70 14.13 -13.94 -9.51
N THR A 71 13.32 -12.93 -9.29
CA THR A 71 12.79 -12.07 -10.36
C THR A 71 13.50 -10.71 -10.36
N LYS A 72 13.46 -10.02 -11.50
CA LYS A 72 13.95 -8.66 -11.61
C LYS A 72 13.24 -7.73 -10.63
N GLU A 73 11.93 -7.89 -10.51
CA GLU A 73 11.10 -7.13 -9.57
C GLU A 73 11.52 -7.37 -8.11
N SER A 74 11.80 -8.61 -7.72
CA SER A 74 12.31 -8.91 -6.37
C SER A 74 13.64 -8.24 -6.10
N LEU A 75 14.55 -8.22 -7.07
CA LEU A 75 15.81 -7.47 -6.93
C LEU A 75 15.57 -5.97 -6.78
N MET A 76 14.66 -5.40 -7.60
CA MET A 76 14.34 -3.98 -7.52
C MET A 76 13.66 -3.60 -6.19
N ARG A 77 12.83 -4.48 -5.63
CA ARG A 77 12.19 -4.27 -4.32
C ARG A 77 13.19 -4.20 -3.18
N LEU A 78 14.18 -5.10 -3.16
CA LEU A 78 15.20 -5.16 -2.10
C LEU A 78 16.34 -4.15 -2.28
N ASN A 79 16.37 -3.42 -3.41
CA ASN A 79 17.40 -2.45 -3.74
C ASN A 79 16.77 -1.14 -4.19
N PRO A 80 16.30 -0.31 -3.24
CA PRO A 80 15.59 0.92 -3.54
C PRO A 80 16.39 1.93 -4.38
N GLU A 81 17.71 1.82 -4.42
CA GLU A 81 18.55 2.60 -5.33
C GLU A 81 18.30 2.30 -6.82
N LEU A 82 17.66 1.17 -7.15
CA LEU A 82 17.25 0.79 -8.51
C LEU A 82 15.86 1.33 -8.90
N ARG A 83 15.23 2.11 -8.04
CA ARG A 83 13.87 2.62 -8.28
C ARG A 83 13.81 3.45 -9.56
N GLY A 84 12.87 3.08 -10.41
CA GLY A 84 12.60 3.79 -11.65
C GLY A 84 13.63 3.59 -12.77
N HIS A 85 14.72 2.86 -12.52
CA HIS A 85 15.71 2.53 -13.57
C HIS A 85 16.35 1.15 -13.37
N GLU A 86 16.82 0.57 -14.46
CA GLU A 86 17.46 -0.76 -14.47
C GLU A 86 18.99 -0.67 -14.63
N LYS A 87 19.55 0.54 -14.51
CA LYS A 87 20.97 0.77 -14.73
C LYS A 87 21.80 0.27 -13.56
N LEU A 88 22.74 -0.63 -13.85
CA LEU A 88 23.69 -1.16 -12.91
C LEU A 88 25.08 -0.54 -13.12
N TYR A 89 25.82 -0.44 -12.03
CA TYR A 89 27.20 0.03 -12.05
C TYR A 89 28.14 -1.08 -11.54
N SER A 90 29.27 -1.29 -12.21
CA SER A 90 30.28 -2.25 -11.76
C SER A 90 30.76 -1.91 -10.35
N GLY A 91 30.78 -2.90 -9.47
CA GLY A 91 31.09 -2.73 -8.04
C GLY A 91 29.88 -2.37 -7.16
N GLN A 92 28.70 -2.10 -7.73
CA GLN A 92 27.46 -1.89 -6.95
C GLN A 92 27.12 -3.13 -6.15
N LEU A 93 26.79 -2.97 -4.87
CA LEU A 93 26.38 -4.06 -3.98
C LEU A 93 24.87 -4.20 -3.99
N LEU A 94 24.37 -5.29 -4.53
CA LEU A 94 22.94 -5.64 -4.50
C LEU A 94 22.62 -6.61 -3.37
N THR A 95 21.52 -6.36 -2.68
CA THR A 95 20.88 -7.32 -1.79
C THR A 95 20.05 -8.30 -2.63
N ILE A 96 20.38 -9.59 -2.54
CA ILE A 96 19.66 -10.66 -3.25
C ILE A 96 18.55 -11.23 -2.37
N ARG A 97 18.84 -11.37 -1.07
CA ARG A 97 17.89 -11.81 -0.03
C ARG A 97 18.28 -11.18 1.29
N ASP A 98 17.30 -10.93 2.14
CA ASP A 98 17.49 -10.60 3.54
C ASP A 98 17.22 -11.82 4.46
N THR A 99 17.36 -11.65 5.76
CA THR A 99 17.15 -12.71 6.77
C THR A 99 15.70 -12.79 7.26
N THR A 100 14.79 -11.96 6.75
CA THR A 100 13.39 -11.96 7.17
C THR A 100 12.72 -13.24 6.67
N PRO A 101 12.01 -13.99 7.54
CA PRO A 101 11.19 -15.11 7.09
C PRO A 101 10.09 -14.61 6.13
N SER A 102 9.85 -15.34 5.04
CA SER A 102 8.73 -15.05 4.14
C SER A 102 7.41 -15.47 4.77
N TYR A 103 6.42 -14.61 4.70
CA TYR A 103 5.04 -14.86 5.12
C TYR A 103 4.15 -15.33 3.96
N GLY A 104 4.73 -15.58 2.79
CA GLY A 104 4.03 -16.07 1.61
C GLY A 104 3.92 -15.04 0.49
N MET A 105 2.89 -15.18 -0.33
CA MET A 105 2.66 -14.34 -1.51
C MET A 105 1.43 -13.48 -1.29
N ILE A 106 1.50 -12.20 -1.67
CA ILE A 106 0.38 -11.26 -1.64
C ILE A 106 0.19 -10.53 -2.96
N SER A 107 -1.02 -10.10 -3.23
CA SER A 107 -1.32 -9.06 -4.22
C SER A 107 -1.23 -7.68 -3.57
N THR A 108 -1.03 -6.65 -4.37
CA THR A 108 -0.99 -5.27 -3.87
C THR A 108 -1.78 -4.36 -4.79
N ASN A 109 -2.42 -3.35 -4.23
CA ASN A 109 -3.15 -2.35 -4.97
C ASN A 109 -2.62 -0.95 -4.66
N GLY A 110 -2.13 -0.23 -5.67
CA GLY A 110 -1.62 1.13 -5.51
C GLY A 110 -2.62 2.17 -5.99
N TYR A 111 -3.00 3.09 -5.13
CA TYR A 111 -3.82 4.25 -5.51
C TYR A 111 -2.96 5.33 -6.15
N LEU A 112 -3.36 5.74 -7.34
CA LEU A 112 -2.70 6.79 -8.12
C LEU A 112 -3.59 8.03 -8.20
N TYR A 113 -3.23 9.05 -7.45
CA TYR A 113 -3.91 10.35 -7.46
C TYR A 113 -3.27 11.33 -8.45
N SER A 114 -4.02 12.36 -8.85
CA SER A 114 -3.50 13.47 -9.65
C SER A 114 -2.29 14.13 -8.94
N GLY A 115 -1.27 14.50 -9.72
CA GLY A 115 -0.05 15.10 -9.17
C GLY A 115 1.02 14.10 -8.69
N THR A 116 0.75 12.78 -8.70
CA THR A 116 1.81 11.79 -8.48
C THR A 116 2.83 11.85 -9.62
N THR A 117 4.10 12.06 -9.27
CA THR A 117 5.16 12.20 -10.29
C THR A 117 5.48 10.87 -10.97
N LYS A 118 5.97 10.96 -12.22
CA LYS A 118 6.36 9.77 -12.99
C LYS A 118 7.43 8.94 -12.27
N GLU A 119 8.36 9.59 -11.61
CA GLU A 119 9.42 8.95 -10.84
C GLU A 119 8.85 8.09 -9.71
N ARG A 120 7.85 8.59 -8.98
CA ARG A 120 7.16 7.84 -7.92
C ARG A 120 6.39 6.66 -8.49
N ILE A 121 5.71 6.82 -9.62
CA ILE A 121 5.01 5.72 -10.30
C ILE A 121 6.01 4.64 -10.69
N CYS A 122 7.12 5.02 -11.36
CA CYS A 122 8.16 4.08 -11.77
C CYS A 122 8.78 3.34 -10.57
N ALA A 123 9.01 4.05 -9.46
CA ALA A 123 9.57 3.45 -8.25
C ALA A 123 8.62 2.47 -7.56
N ALA A 124 7.31 2.68 -7.67
CA ALA A 124 6.30 1.82 -7.05
C ALA A 124 5.96 0.57 -7.89
N ILE A 125 6.12 0.61 -9.20
CA ILE A 125 5.75 -0.49 -10.12
C ILE A 125 6.25 -1.88 -9.66
N PRO A 126 7.48 -2.08 -9.17
CA PRO A 126 7.93 -3.38 -8.71
C PRO A 126 7.13 -3.94 -7.53
N TYR A 127 6.43 -3.09 -6.79
CA TYR A 127 5.64 -3.43 -5.61
C TYR A 127 4.14 -3.61 -5.89
N LEU A 128 3.71 -3.54 -7.17
CA LEU A 128 2.29 -3.46 -7.51
C LEU A 128 1.82 -4.67 -8.31
N SER A 129 0.59 -5.13 -8.00
CA SER A 129 -0.23 -6.02 -8.80
C SER A 129 -1.24 -5.21 -9.62
N TYR A 130 -1.95 -4.32 -8.93
CA TYR A 130 -2.99 -3.43 -9.47
C TYR A 130 -2.61 -1.97 -9.26
N VAL A 131 -3.08 -1.11 -10.17
CA VAL A 131 -2.95 0.35 -10.06
C VAL A 131 -4.32 0.97 -10.19
N THR A 132 -4.88 1.41 -9.09
CA THR A 132 -6.18 2.08 -9.04
C THR A 132 -6.02 3.57 -9.31
N VAL A 133 -6.45 4.01 -10.49
CA VAL A 133 -6.30 5.39 -10.98
C VAL A 133 -7.49 6.23 -10.51
N CYS A 134 -7.22 7.24 -9.68
CA CYS A 134 -8.21 8.10 -9.04
C CYS A 134 -8.58 9.29 -9.95
N SER A 135 -9.24 9.01 -11.06
CA SER A 135 -9.50 10.00 -12.12
C SER A 135 -10.98 10.32 -12.36
N SER A 136 -11.90 9.70 -11.62
CA SER A 136 -13.33 9.88 -11.91
C SER A 136 -14.16 10.04 -10.64
N VAL A 137 -15.22 10.84 -10.76
CA VAL A 137 -16.23 11.09 -9.72
C VAL A 137 -17.63 10.89 -10.30
N TYR A 138 -18.48 10.20 -9.55
CA TYR A 138 -19.91 10.11 -9.84
C TYR A 138 -20.66 11.20 -9.07
N LYS A 139 -21.24 12.12 -9.78
CA LYS A 139 -21.97 13.27 -9.26
C LYS A 139 -22.98 13.76 -10.31
N ASP A 140 -24.09 14.35 -9.85
CA ASP A 140 -25.17 14.87 -10.71
C ASP A 140 -25.64 13.81 -11.73
N SER A 141 -25.79 12.55 -11.27
CA SER A 141 -26.20 11.37 -12.05
C SER A 141 -25.27 10.99 -13.22
N HIS A 142 -24.03 11.50 -13.24
CA HIS A 142 -23.06 11.23 -14.30
C HIS A 142 -21.65 10.91 -13.75
N VAL A 143 -20.89 10.15 -14.51
CA VAL A 143 -19.45 9.95 -14.25
C VAL A 143 -18.66 11.04 -14.94
N HIS A 144 -17.96 11.84 -14.14
CA HIS A 144 -17.08 12.91 -14.61
C HIS A 144 -15.63 12.46 -14.54
N SER A 145 -14.90 12.52 -15.65
CA SER A 145 -13.45 12.33 -15.68
C SER A 145 -12.75 13.63 -15.29
N LEU A 146 -11.85 13.55 -14.33
CA LEU A 146 -11.13 14.70 -13.78
C LEU A 146 -9.90 15.08 -14.61
N TYR A 147 -9.27 14.11 -15.28
CA TYR A 147 -8.11 14.28 -16.16
C TYR A 147 -7.92 13.07 -17.09
N SER A 148 -7.14 13.24 -18.17
CA SER A 148 -6.81 12.14 -19.09
C SER A 148 -5.92 11.09 -18.41
N THR A 149 -6.17 9.82 -18.68
CA THR A 149 -5.48 8.67 -18.07
C THR A 149 -4.79 7.77 -19.09
N GLU A 150 -4.88 8.07 -20.38
CA GLU A 150 -4.38 7.22 -21.48
C GLU A 150 -2.91 6.82 -21.30
N ASP A 151 -2.00 7.80 -21.16
CA ASP A 151 -0.57 7.55 -20.99
C ASP A 151 -0.29 6.71 -19.74
N THR A 152 -1.06 6.94 -18.66
CA THR A 152 -0.92 6.20 -17.41
C THR A 152 -1.37 4.75 -17.56
N VAL A 153 -2.50 4.52 -18.17
CA VAL A 153 -3.05 3.18 -18.43
C VAL A 153 -2.11 2.38 -19.32
N GLU A 154 -1.62 2.99 -20.41
CA GLU A 154 -0.67 2.36 -21.31
C GLU A 154 0.65 2.02 -20.59
N TYR A 155 1.19 2.95 -19.82
CA TYR A 155 2.41 2.72 -19.04
C TYR A 155 2.22 1.56 -18.04
N VAL A 156 1.15 1.54 -17.26
CA VAL A 156 0.85 0.49 -16.27
C VAL A 156 0.76 -0.88 -16.94
N LYS A 157 0.05 -0.97 -18.08
CA LYS A 157 -0.05 -2.20 -18.86
C LYS A 157 1.28 -2.64 -19.45
N SER A 158 2.09 -1.71 -19.96
CA SER A 158 3.42 -2.03 -20.50
C SER A 158 4.36 -2.63 -19.47
N ARG A 159 4.07 -2.40 -18.19
CA ARG A 159 4.79 -2.98 -17.04
C ARG A 159 4.14 -4.27 -16.51
N GLY A 160 3.14 -4.81 -17.19
CA GLY A 160 2.43 -6.03 -16.80
C GLY A 160 1.56 -5.88 -15.56
N ARG A 161 1.14 -4.67 -15.21
CA ARG A 161 0.23 -4.39 -14.09
C ARG A 161 -1.18 -4.13 -14.59
N ALA A 162 -2.18 -4.35 -13.72
CA ALA A 162 -3.59 -4.13 -14.06
C ALA A 162 -4.04 -2.72 -13.66
N PRO A 163 -4.37 -1.84 -14.62
CA PRO A 163 -4.98 -0.56 -14.31
C PRO A 163 -6.47 -0.75 -13.96
N ILE A 164 -6.89 -0.16 -12.84
CA ILE A 164 -8.27 -0.16 -12.35
C ILE A 164 -8.76 1.29 -12.27
N LEU A 165 -9.98 1.55 -12.76
CA LEU A 165 -10.58 2.89 -12.73
C LEU A 165 -11.28 3.10 -11.39
N ARG A 166 -10.85 4.08 -10.58
CA ARG A 166 -11.59 4.46 -9.38
C ARG A 166 -12.70 5.45 -9.71
N ILE A 167 -13.90 5.15 -9.24
CA ILE A 167 -15.05 6.04 -9.29
C ILE A 167 -15.41 6.43 -7.87
N TYR A 168 -15.12 7.68 -7.49
CA TYR A 168 -15.55 8.23 -6.21
C TYR A 168 -17.00 8.63 -6.28
N MET A 169 -17.85 8.06 -5.42
CA MET A 169 -19.29 8.25 -5.45
C MET A 169 -19.70 9.26 -4.38
N THR A 170 -20.25 10.39 -4.80
CA THR A 170 -20.82 11.41 -3.90
C THR A 170 -22.31 11.22 -3.64
N GLU A 171 -22.96 10.38 -4.45
CA GLU A 171 -24.37 10.02 -4.37
C GLU A 171 -24.57 8.60 -4.88
N LEU A 172 -25.73 7.98 -4.57
CA LEU A 172 -26.15 6.71 -5.15
C LEU A 172 -26.91 6.95 -6.45
N PRO A 173 -26.71 6.10 -7.49
CA PRO A 173 -27.46 6.23 -8.74
C PRO A 173 -28.93 5.94 -8.53
N GLU A 174 -29.80 6.62 -9.31
CA GLU A 174 -31.23 6.33 -9.34
C GLU A 174 -31.51 4.99 -10.02
N HIS A 175 -30.76 4.69 -11.09
CA HIS A 175 -30.89 3.47 -11.90
C HIS A 175 -29.56 2.70 -11.94
N ASP A 176 -29.47 1.61 -11.18
CA ASP A 176 -28.25 0.80 -11.05
C ASP A 176 -27.79 0.21 -12.38
N THR A 177 -28.71 -0.23 -13.23
CA THR A 177 -28.38 -0.84 -14.53
C THR A 177 -27.74 0.14 -15.50
N ASP A 178 -28.25 1.37 -15.55
CA ASP A 178 -27.71 2.42 -16.43
C ASP A 178 -26.32 2.87 -15.96
N PHE A 179 -26.18 3.05 -14.65
CA PHE A 179 -24.89 3.34 -14.03
C PHE A 179 -23.88 2.22 -14.31
N ALA A 180 -24.26 0.95 -14.02
CA ALA A 180 -23.40 -0.22 -14.20
C ALA A 180 -22.96 -0.38 -15.68
N GLY A 181 -23.86 -0.18 -16.63
CA GLY A 181 -23.56 -0.20 -18.05
C GLY A 181 -22.59 0.93 -18.44
N SER A 182 -22.82 2.15 -17.94
CA SER A 182 -22.00 3.32 -18.26
C SER A 182 -20.54 3.15 -17.75
N ILE A 183 -20.36 2.66 -16.53
CA ILE A 183 -19.00 2.43 -15.97
C ILE A 183 -18.26 1.30 -16.67
N ALA A 184 -18.97 0.25 -17.09
CA ALA A 184 -18.37 -0.84 -17.86
C ALA A 184 -17.86 -0.36 -19.23
N ILE A 185 -18.68 0.42 -19.94
CA ILE A 185 -18.30 1.01 -21.24
C ILE A 185 -17.12 1.96 -21.06
N LEU A 186 -17.15 2.85 -20.05
CA LEU A 186 -16.08 3.79 -19.78
C LEU A 186 -14.77 3.06 -19.48
N ALA A 187 -14.77 2.10 -18.58
CA ALA A 187 -13.58 1.35 -18.19
C ALA A 187 -12.97 0.62 -19.39
N LYS A 188 -13.81 -0.07 -20.18
CA LYS A 188 -13.38 -0.83 -21.36
C LYS A 188 -12.80 0.06 -22.45
N SER A 189 -13.49 1.16 -22.79
CA SER A 189 -13.06 2.10 -23.83
C SER A 189 -11.78 2.84 -23.46
N SER A 190 -11.56 3.11 -22.18
CA SER A 190 -10.34 3.74 -21.65
C SER A 190 -9.22 2.74 -21.34
N GLY A 191 -9.44 1.44 -21.64
CA GLY A 191 -8.43 0.41 -21.50
C GLY A 191 -8.16 -0.06 -20.07
N PHE A 192 -9.00 0.25 -19.10
CA PHE A 192 -8.91 -0.32 -17.76
C PHE A 192 -9.29 -1.81 -17.75
N LEU A 193 -8.79 -2.54 -16.74
CA LEU A 193 -9.11 -3.95 -16.52
C LEU A 193 -10.14 -4.15 -15.39
N GLY A 194 -10.64 -3.07 -14.82
CA GLY A 194 -11.65 -3.12 -13.77
C GLY A 194 -12.03 -1.73 -13.27
N VAL A 195 -12.95 -1.72 -12.33
CA VAL A 195 -13.48 -0.53 -11.67
C VAL A 195 -13.39 -0.70 -10.15
N THR A 196 -13.01 0.34 -9.44
CA THR A 196 -13.17 0.46 -7.97
C THR A 196 -14.32 1.42 -7.68
N LEU A 197 -15.34 0.95 -6.99
CA LEU A 197 -16.39 1.82 -6.44
C LEU A 197 -15.96 2.30 -5.05
N SER A 198 -15.95 3.61 -4.88
CA SER A 198 -15.55 4.28 -3.64
C SER A 198 -16.70 5.16 -3.12
N PRO A 199 -17.62 4.59 -2.33
CA PRO A 199 -18.73 5.34 -1.79
C PRO A 199 -18.27 6.34 -0.72
N LEU A 200 -18.83 7.57 -0.74
CA LEU A 200 -18.64 8.51 0.35
C LEU A 200 -19.11 7.87 1.67
N THR A 201 -18.42 8.14 2.78
CA THR A 201 -18.67 7.54 4.10
C THR A 201 -20.14 7.63 4.54
N SER A 202 -20.85 8.72 4.20
CA SER A 202 -22.27 8.87 4.46
C SER A 202 -23.17 7.93 3.65
N LEU A 203 -22.72 7.44 2.52
CA LEU A 203 -23.43 6.46 1.68
C LEU A 203 -23.25 5.04 2.21
N SER A 204 -22.15 4.76 2.90
CA SER A 204 -21.84 3.44 3.49
C SER A 204 -22.84 3.02 4.58
N ASP A 205 -23.60 3.97 5.14
CA ASP A 205 -24.63 3.68 6.13
C ASP A 205 -25.89 3.02 5.51
N ASN A 206 -25.98 2.94 4.16
CA ASN A 206 -27.05 2.27 3.43
C ASN A 206 -26.56 0.96 2.79
N ALA A 207 -26.21 -0.02 3.63
CA ALA A 207 -25.59 -1.27 3.22
C ALA A 207 -26.43 -2.09 2.22
N ASP A 208 -27.76 -2.15 2.39
CA ASP A 208 -28.66 -2.89 1.49
C ASP A 208 -28.68 -2.27 0.09
N ARG A 209 -28.76 -0.95 0.02
CA ARG A 209 -28.79 -0.23 -1.25
C ARG A 209 -27.43 -0.36 -1.99
N LEU A 210 -26.32 -0.29 -1.26
CA LEU A 210 -25.00 -0.54 -1.81
C LEU A 210 -24.83 -1.99 -2.27
N SER A 211 -25.35 -2.96 -1.52
CA SER A 211 -25.31 -4.37 -1.91
C SER A 211 -26.03 -4.61 -3.26
N SER A 212 -27.21 -4.02 -3.45
CA SER A 212 -27.94 -4.08 -4.72
C SER A 212 -27.14 -3.48 -5.88
N LEU A 213 -26.56 -2.28 -5.65
CA LEU A 213 -25.75 -1.58 -6.64
C LEU A 213 -24.49 -2.38 -7.02
N VAL A 214 -23.75 -2.88 -6.02
CA VAL A 214 -22.53 -3.65 -6.23
C VAL A 214 -22.81 -4.94 -6.99
N LEU A 215 -23.90 -5.64 -6.66
CA LEU A 215 -24.32 -6.86 -7.37
C LEU A 215 -24.66 -6.56 -8.83
N THR A 216 -25.35 -5.45 -9.10
CA THR A 216 -25.70 -5.03 -10.47
C THR A 216 -24.45 -4.63 -11.25
N ALA A 217 -23.55 -3.84 -10.64
CA ALA A 217 -22.27 -3.47 -11.24
C ALA A 217 -21.39 -4.70 -11.52
N ARG A 218 -21.36 -5.67 -10.60
CA ARG A 218 -20.60 -6.92 -10.77
C ARG A 218 -21.03 -7.68 -12.02
N ARG A 219 -22.32 -7.80 -12.27
CA ARG A 219 -22.86 -8.48 -13.47
C ARG A 219 -22.43 -7.76 -14.74
N ALA A 220 -22.65 -6.45 -14.81
CA ALA A 220 -22.31 -5.66 -16.00
C ALA A 220 -20.80 -5.65 -16.29
N LEU A 221 -19.94 -5.62 -15.27
CA LEU A 221 -18.50 -5.67 -15.42
C LEU A 221 -18.01 -7.07 -15.84
N LEU A 222 -18.59 -8.13 -15.26
CA LEU A 222 -18.26 -9.50 -15.62
C LEU A 222 -18.56 -9.80 -17.09
N ASP A 223 -19.70 -9.33 -17.61
CA ASP A 223 -20.08 -9.47 -19.04
C ASP A 223 -19.08 -8.77 -19.99
N ASN A 224 -18.23 -7.90 -19.46
CA ASN A 224 -17.21 -7.17 -20.18
C ASN A 224 -15.76 -7.62 -19.85
N ASP A 225 -15.57 -8.72 -19.10
CA ASP A 225 -14.30 -9.22 -18.61
C ASP A 225 -13.54 -8.21 -17.72
N LEU A 226 -14.28 -7.42 -16.95
CA LEU A 226 -13.74 -6.40 -16.05
C LEU A 226 -13.88 -6.82 -14.57
N LEU A 227 -12.90 -6.45 -13.76
CA LEU A 227 -12.90 -6.64 -12.31
C LEU A 227 -13.73 -5.55 -11.62
N LEU A 228 -14.33 -5.91 -10.49
CA LEU A 228 -14.97 -4.98 -9.56
C LEU A 228 -14.27 -5.00 -8.20
N PHE A 229 -13.74 -3.85 -7.80
CA PHE A 229 -13.27 -3.60 -6.43
C PHE A 229 -14.24 -2.65 -5.73
N VAL A 230 -14.34 -2.76 -4.39
CA VAL A 230 -15.19 -1.86 -3.59
C VAL A 230 -14.43 -1.43 -2.34
N GLU A 231 -14.45 -0.14 -2.03
CA GLU A 231 -13.89 0.39 -0.79
C GLU A 231 -14.91 0.29 0.35
N GLY A 232 -14.42 -0.03 1.55
CA GLY A 232 -15.24 -0.12 2.75
C GLY A 232 -14.44 0.18 4.01
N ASP A 233 -15.16 0.56 5.07
CA ASP A 233 -14.58 0.84 6.38
C ASP A 233 -14.66 -0.43 7.24
N ALA A 234 -13.52 -0.95 7.68
CA ALA A 234 -13.42 -2.24 8.37
C ALA A 234 -14.21 -2.33 9.70
N ASP A 235 -14.61 -1.20 10.26
CA ASP A 235 -15.41 -1.14 11.50
C ASP A 235 -16.91 -0.96 11.27
N LYS A 236 -17.35 -1.12 10.02
CA LYS A 236 -18.76 -1.06 9.61
C LYS A 236 -19.24 -2.39 9.04
N GLU A 237 -20.57 -2.59 9.04
CA GLU A 237 -21.17 -3.66 8.25
C GLU A 237 -21.07 -3.32 6.76
N ILE A 238 -20.34 -4.15 6.02
CA ILE A 238 -20.05 -3.95 4.59
C ILE A 238 -20.35 -5.20 3.76
N PRO A 239 -21.57 -5.77 3.84
CA PRO A 239 -21.92 -7.02 3.14
C PRO A 239 -21.75 -6.94 1.63
N TYR A 240 -21.77 -5.74 1.06
CA TYR A 240 -21.58 -5.52 -0.37
C TYR A 240 -20.17 -5.89 -0.87
N VAL A 241 -19.19 -6.00 0.01
CA VAL A 241 -17.82 -6.40 -0.37
C VAL A 241 -17.79 -7.83 -0.89
N ASP A 242 -18.60 -8.73 -0.38
CA ASP A 242 -18.65 -10.14 -0.83
C ASP A 242 -19.17 -10.30 -2.27
N TYR A 243 -19.84 -9.29 -2.81
CA TYR A 243 -20.28 -9.28 -4.21
C TYR A 243 -19.21 -8.75 -5.17
N ALA A 244 -18.09 -8.23 -4.69
CA ALA A 244 -16.98 -7.73 -5.48
C ALA A 244 -15.91 -8.81 -5.74
N ASP A 245 -15.00 -8.57 -6.67
CA ASP A 245 -13.79 -9.39 -6.84
C ASP A 245 -12.79 -9.13 -5.73
N ALA A 246 -12.75 -7.88 -5.22
CA ALA A 246 -11.96 -7.52 -4.06
C ALA A 246 -12.56 -6.34 -3.29
N GLY A 247 -12.42 -6.40 -1.96
CA GLY A 247 -12.60 -5.27 -1.07
C GLY A 247 -11.31 -4.51 -0.82
N VAL A 248 -11.40 -3.22 -0.56
CA VAL A 248 -10.28 -2.42 -0.02
C VAL A 248 -10.74 -1.84 1.30
N LEU A 249 -10.10 -2.29 2.38
CA LEU A 249 -10.52 -1.98 3.73
C LEU A 249 -9.67 -0.86 4.31
N THR A 250 -10.36 0.17 4.81
CA THR A 250 -9.77 1.28 5.55
C THR A 250 -10.13 1.18 7.02
N TYR A 251 -9.31 1.78 7.89
CA TYR A 251 -9.60 1.95 9.30
C TYR A 251 -9.10 3.32 9.77
N ASP A 252 -9.99 4.30 9.95
CA ASP A 252 -9.64 5.71 10.17
C ASP A 252 -9.89 6.20 11.61
N LYS A 253 -9.89 5.30 12.62
CA LYS A 253 -10.14 5.71 14.01
C LYS A 253 -8.89 6.05 14.82
N ILE A 254 -7.71 5.68 14.34
CA ILE A 254 -6.45 5.75 15.10
C ILE A 254 -6.03 7.16 15.52
N HIS A 255 -6.47 8.17 14.79
CA HIS A 255 -6.05 9.57 15.03
C HIS A 255 -6.95 10.34 16.01
N LYS A 256 -8.04 9.74 16.47
CA LYS A 256 -8.96 10.35 17.45
C LYS A 256 -8.33 10.32 18.85
N ALA A 257 -8.58 11.34 19.64
CA ALA A 257 -8.03 11.44 21.02
C ALA A 257 -8.35 10.21 21.86
N ASN A 258 -9.56 9.65 21.69
CA ASN A 258 -10.03 8.45 22.39
C ASN A 258 -9.90 7.18 21.55
N ALA A 259 -8.96 7.13 20.59
CA ALA A 259 -8.74 5.93 19.80
C ALA A 259 -8.38 4.75 20.71
N PRO A 260 -8.95 3.56 20.47
CA PRO A 260 -8.60 2.36 21.21
C PRO A 260 -7.13 1.96 20.95
N SER A 261 -6.62 1.00 21.71
CA SER A 261 -5.35 0.35 21.39
C SER A 261 -5.44 -0.37 20.04
N PHE A 262 -4.30 -0.67 19.43
CA PHE A 262 -4.27 -1.43 18.18
C PHE A 262 -5.03 -2.77 18.31
N GLU A 263 -4.84 -3.50 19.39
CA GLU A 263 -5.49 -4.79 19.61
C GLU A 263 -7.02 -4.69 19.76
N ASN A 264 -7.51 -3.67 20.50
CA ASN A 264 -8.94 -3.48 20.77
C ASN A 264 -9.66 -2.65 19.69
N GLY A 265 -8.92 -2.07 18.77
CA GLY A 265 -9.43 -1.25 17.68
C GLY A 265 -9.25 -1.93 16.34
N GLU A 266 -8.16 -1.61 15.67
CA GLU A 266 -7.91 -2.03 14.30
C GLU A 266 -7.84 -3.55 14.14
N ARG A 267 -7.06 -4.25 15.00
CA ARG A 267 -6.98 -5.72 14.97
C ARG A 267 -8.34 -6.36 15.23
N ALA A 268 -9.09 -5.86 16.20
CA ALA A 268 -10.42 -6.41 16.51
C ALA A 268 -11.39 -6.24 15.32
N ALA A 269 -11.44 -5.05 14.71
CA ALA A 269 -12.29 -4.79 13.55
C ALA A 269 -11.92 -5.70 12.36
N LEU A 270 -10.63 -5.84 12.07
CA LEU A 270 -10.16 -6.71 10.98
C LEU A 270 -10.42 -8.20 11.25
N SER A 271 -10.32 -8.63 12.50
CA SER A 271 -10.64 -10.02 12.90
C SER A 271 -12.14 -10.27 12.78
N GLU A 272 -12.98 -9.31 13.17
CA GLU A 272 -14.43 -9.38 12.99
C GLU A 272 -14.81 -9.44 11.51
N TYR A 273 -14.16 -8.61 10.68
CA TYR A 273 -14.33 -8.67 9.23
C TYR A 273 -13.97 -10.07 8.69
N ALA A 274 -12.79 -10.60 9.04
CA ALA A 274 -12.34 -11.91 8.56
C ALA A 274 -13.23 -13.08 9.02
N ASN A 275 -13.92 -12.94 10.14
CA ASN A 275 -14.91 -13.92 10.61
C ASN A 275 -16.25 -13.81 9.87
N SER A 276 -16.60 -12.61 9.39
CA SER A 276 -17.91 -12.32 8.79
C SER A 276 -17.89 -12.38 7.26
N TYR A 277 -16.75 -12.08 6.63
CA TYR A 277 -16.58 -11.93 5.18
C TYR A 277 -15.38 -12.72 4.65
N GLU A 278 -15.28 -12.85 3.32
CA GLU A 278 -14.16 -13.54 2.67
C GLU A 278 -12.87 -12.66 2.65
N SER A 279 -12.06 -12.75 3.70
CA SER A 279 -10.80 -11.99 3.85
C SER A 279 -9.82 -12.18 2.68
N CYS A 280 -9.81 -13.38 2.07
CA CYS A 280 -8.96 -13.68 0.92
C CYS A 280 -9.29 -12.85 -0.35
N ARG A 281 -10.36 -12.08 -0.32
CA ARG A 281 -10.73 -11.10 -1.35
C ARG A 281 -10.54 -9.66 -0.90
N ALA A 282 -9.85 -9.40 0.20
CA ALA A 282 -9.70 -8.04 0.69
C ALA A 282 -8.25 -7.60 0.79
N PHE A 283 -8.02 -6.33 0.45
CA PHE A 283 -6.80 -5.60 0.69
C PHE A 283 -6.93 -4.77 1.96
N LEU A 284 -5.89 -4.76 2.78
CA LEU A 284 -5.80 -3.87 3.93
C LEU A 284 -5.02 -2.60 3.55
N GLU A 285 -5.55 -1.43 3.86
CA GLU A 285 -4.86 -0.17 3.57
C GLU A 285 -3.70 0.09 4.54
N LEU A 286 -2.52 0.40 3.97
CA LEU A 286 -1.39 0.97 4.68
C LEU A 286 -1.48 2.50 4.64
N SER A 287 -1.57 3.12 5.80
CA SER A 287 -1.70 4.57 5.89
C SER A 287 -0.45 5.30 5.43
N SER A 288 -0.66 6.34 4.64
CA SER A 288 0.39 7.22 4.11
C SER A 288 0.33 8.63 4.70
N PHE A 289 -0.51 8.83 5.73
CA PHE A 289 -0.77 10.13 6.31
C PHE A 289 -0.23 10.27 7.73
N ALA A 290 0.04 11.52 8.08
CA ALA A 290 0.27 12.00 9.43
C ALA A 290 -0.68 13.17 9.74
N TYR A 291 -0.94 13.40 11.01
CA TYR A 291 -1.80 14.48 11.48
C TYR A 291 -0.97 15.54 12.19
N SER A 292 -1.20 16.81 11.82
CA SER A 292 -0.60 17.97 12.45
C SER A 292 -1.66 19.06 12.65
N ALA A 293 -1.94 19.40 13.90
CA ALA A 293 -2.90 20.48 14.25
C ALA A 293 -4.26 20.36 13.54
N GLY A 294 -4.78 19.15 13.36
CA GLY A 294 -6.06 18.88 12.69
C GLY A 294 -6.00 18.79 11.16
N HIS A 295 -4.81 18.85 10.58
CA HIS A 295 -4.60 18.72 9.15
C HIS A 295 -3.82 17.45 8.81
N HIS A 296 -4.15 16.84 7.67
CA HIS A 296 -3.38 15.74 7.10
C HIS A 296 -2.13 16.28 6.40
N ILE A 297 -1.00 15.63 6.62
CA ILE A 297 0.24 15.80 5.87
C ILE A 297 0.75 14.44 5.42
N GLU A 298 1.67 14.39 4.48
CA GLU A 298 2.29 13.13 4.10
C GLU A 298 3.15 12.56 5.23
N LYS A 299 3.07 11.26 5.47
CA LYS A 299 3.89 10.55 6.47
C LYS A 299 5.39 10.74 6.23
N SER A 300 5.81 10.76 4.95
CA SER A 300 7.18 11.05 4.56
C SER A 300 7.64 12.47 4.99
N ASP A 301 6.75 13.45 4.88
CA ASP A 301 7.04 14.82 5.32
C ASP A 301 7.08 14.93 6.84
N ALA A 302 6.25 14.17 7.55
CA ALA A 302 6.33 14.08 9.01
C ALA A 302 7.69 13.55 9.46
N TYR A 303 8.21 12.47 8.86
CA TYR A 303 9.55 11.97 9.13
C TYR A 303 10.64 13.00 8.84
N ARG A 304 10.63 13.62 7.65
CA ARG A 304 11.60 14.69 7.30
C ARG A 304 11.53 15.88 8.24
N LEU A 305 10.33 16.21 8.72
CA LEU A 305 10.15 17.30 9.67
C LEU A 305 10.72 16.95 11.03
N CYS A 306 10.52 15.71 11.51
CA CYS A 306 11.15 15.20 12.73
C CYS A 306 12.68 15.27 12.65
N ASP A 307 13.26 14.79 11.55
CA ASP A 307 14.70 14.77 11.35
C ASP A 307 15.29 16.20 11.30
N ARG A 308 14.69 17.11 10.50
CA ARG A 308 15.16 18.50 10.37
C ARG A 308 14.98 19.36 11.62
N LYS A 309 13.97 19.07 12.44
CA LYS A 309 13.63 19.87 13.63
C LYS A 309 14.15 19.24 14.92
N CYS A 310 14.85 18.12 14.84
CA CYS A 310 15.27 17.33 16.00
C CYS A 310 14.08 17.16 16.96
N ALA A 311 12.97 16.63 16.43
CA ALA A 311 11.75 16.47 17.20
C ALA A 311 11.97 15.51 18.38
N ASP A 312 11.25 15.73 19.46
CA ASP A 312 11.14 14.76 20.54
C ASP A 312 10.07 13.74 20.13
N ILE A 313 10.51 12.50 19.90
CA ILE A 313 9.68 11.44 19.33
C ILE A 313 9.39 10.41 20.43
N ASP A 314 8.11 10.19 20.67
CA ASP A 314 7.59 9.18 21.57
C ASP A 314 6.79 8.13 20.79
N TYR A 315 6.83 6.90 21.26
CA TYR A 315 6.14 5.77 20.67
C TYR A 315 5.08 5.21 21.61
N ASP A 316 3.83 5.30 21.20
CA ASP A 316 2.71 4.68 21.88
C ASP A 316 2.64 3.19 21.46
N SER A 317 3.12 2.31 22.34
CA SER A 317 3.19 0.86 22.05
C SER A 317 1.82 0.18 22.01
N GLU A 318 0.82 0.73 22.72
CA GLU A 318 -0.54 0.19 22.72
C GLU A 318 -1.29 0.53 21.42
N LYS A 319 -1.12 1.77 20.96
CA LYS A 319 -1.75 2.26 19.72
C LYS A 319 -0.88 2.03 18.49
N LYS A 320 0.39 1.65 18.68
CA LYS A 320 1.41 1.54 17.62
C LYS A 320 1.55 2.82 16.77
N LEU A 321 1.46 3.96 17.46
CA LEU A 321 1.56 5.29 16.87
C LEU A 321 2.84 5.99 17.27
N THR A 322 3.38 6.78 16.36
CA THR A 322 4.45 7.73 16.64
C THR A 322 3.85 9.09 16.93
N ARG A 323 4.24 9.67 18.07
CA ARG A 323 3.96 11.05 18.47
C ARG A 323 5.25 11.83 18.44
N ALA A 324 5.29 12.93 17.71
CA ALA A 324 6.48 13.76 17.66
C ALA A 324 6.13 15.20 18.00
N THR A 325 6.93 15.82 18.88
CA THR A 325 6.78 17.23 19.24
C THR A 325 8.01 18.02 18.82
N TYR A 326 7.78 19.19 18.23
CA TYR A 326 8.86 20.07 17.77
C TYR A 326 8.48 21.55 17.95
N GLY A 327 9.51 22.42 17.95
CA GLY A 327 9.36 23.84 18.09
C GLY A 327 9.75 24.37 19.47
N ARG A 328 10.55 25.46 19.47
CA ARG A 328 11.17 26.01 20.69
C ARG A 328 10.20 26.83 21.55
N TYR A 329 9.36 27.65 20.92
CA TYR A 329 8.42 28.54 21.59
C TYR A 329 6.97 28.07 21.50
N LYS A 330 6.57 27.58 20.36
CA LYS A 330 5.24 26.98 20.13
C LYS A 330 5.44 25.53 19.75
N LYS A 331 5.16 24.63 20.70
CA LYS A 331 5.20 23.20 20.43
C LYS A 331 4.11 22.83 19.43
N ARG A 332 4.50 22.08 18.42
CA ARG A 332 3.61 21.45 17.43
C ARG A 332 3.70 19.96 17.58
N GLU A 333 2.58 19.28 17.37
CA GLU A 333 2.49 17.84 17.48
C GLU A 333 2.25 17.22 16.10
N LEU A 334 2.87 16.07 15.88
CA LEU A 334 2.62 15.16 14.76
C LEU A 334 2.18 13.83 15.34
N ILE A 335 1.20 13.20 14.70
CA ILE A 335 0.75 11.84 15.05
C ILE A 335 0.65 11.06 13.75
N PHE A 336 1.28 9.90 13.69
CA PHE A 336 1.22 9.01 12.52
C PHE A 336 1.44 7.56 12.91
N GLU A 337 1.00 6.64 12.04
CA GLU A 337 1.26 5.23 12.21
C GLU A 337 2.77 4.95 12.21
N SER A 338 3.23 4.23 13.21
CA SER A 338 4.61 3.80 13.34
C SER A 338 4.94 2.71 12.31
N LEU A 339 6.21 2.45 12.12
CA LEU A 339 6.65 1.30 11.34
C LEU A 339 6.27 -0.05 12.01
N GLU A 340 6.15 -0.06 13.35
CA GLU A 340 5.59 -1.20 14.09
C GLU A 340 4.10 -1.43 13.79
N ASN A 341 3.32 -0.37 13.51
CA ASN A 341 1.95 -0.52 13.06
C ASN A 341 1.91 -1.15 11.65
N THR A 342 2.72 -0.64 10.73
CA THR A 342 2.85 -1.23 9.39
C THR A 342 3.21 -2.72 9.46
N LYS A 343 4.20 -3.08 10.30
CA LYS A 343 4.58 -4.49 10.51
C LYS A 343 3.41 -5.31 11.06
N ALA A 344 2.70 -4.80 12.06
CA ALA A 344 1.56 -5.51 12.66
C ALA A 344 0.42 -5.72 11.65
N LYS A 345 0.13 -4.73 10.79
CA LYS A 345 -0.82 -4.88 9.68
C LYS A 345 -0.38 -5.96 8.69
N LEU A 346 0.90 -5.97 8.32
CA LEU A 346 1.46 -7.00 7.44
C LEU A 346 1.37 -8.41 8.06
N GLU A 347 1.60 -8.54 9.36
CA GLU A 347 1.41 -9.81 10.09
C GLU A 347 -0.06 -10.23 10.07
N LEU A 348 -1.02 -9.29 10.25
CA LEU A 348 -2.45 -9.56 10.14
C LEU A 348 -2.88 -10.00 8.74
N VAL A 349 -2.27 -9.48 7.69
CA VAL A 349 -2.53 -9.92 6.30
C VAL A 349 -2.29 -11.43 6.17
N SER A 350 -1.19 -11.94 6.74
CA SER A 350 -0.90 -13.37 6.72
C SER A 350 -1.78 -14.15 7.70
N GLU A 351 -1.95 -13.64 8.92
CA GLU A 351 -2.70 -14.33 10.00
C GLU A 351 -4.18 -14.52 9.65
N LEU A 352 -4.81 -13.48 9.11
CA LEU A 352 -6.24 -13.45 8.79
C LEU A 352 -6.53 -13.82 7.32
N GLY A 353 -5.49 -14.15 6.53
CA GLY A 353 -5.63 -14.60 5.15
C GLY A 353 -6.12 -13.52 4.18
N PHE A 354 -5.77 -12.26 4.41
CA PHE A 354 -6.08 -11.19 3.45
C PHE A 354 -5.35 -11.38 2.12
N MET A 355 -5.97 -10.91 1.02
CA MET A 355 -5.36 -10.94 -0.31
C MET A 355 -4.03 -10.18 -0.35
N GLY A 356 -3.92 -9.14 0.44
CA GLY A 356 -2.73 -8.31 0.50
C GLY A 356 -2.99 -6.91 1.04
N VAL A 357 -2.27 -5.94 0.52
CA VAL A 357 -2.36 -4.54 0.98
C VAL A 357 -2.62 -3.56 -0.15
N SER A 358 -3.21 -2.42 0.22
CA SER A 358 -3.33 -1.25 -0.65
C SER A 358 -2.59 -0.05 -0.06
N PHE A 359 -2.17 0.89 -0.90
CA PHE A 359 -1.47 2.10 -0.47
C PHE A 359 -1.51 3.22 -1.51
N ASP A 360 -1.30 4.47 -1.10
CA ASP A 360 -1.15 5.62 -1.99
C ASP A 360 0.27 5.66 -2.57
N ILE A 361 0.40 5.49 -3.89
CA ILE A 361 1.69 5.47 -4.62
C ILE A 361 2.48 6.76 -4.42
N GLY A 362 1.77 7.89 -4.38
CA GLY A 362 2.39 9.21 -4.24
C GLY A 362 2.93 9.51 -2.85
N ARG A 363 2.45 8.80 -1.82
CA ARG A 363 2.66 9.17 -0.41
C ARG A 363 3.26 8.06 0.46
N ILE A 364 3.23 6.80 0.01
CA ILE A 364 3.80 5.69 0.79
C ILE A 364 5.29 5.93 1.08
N CYS A 365 5.72 5.64 2.31
CA CYS A 365 7.11 5.77 2.71
C CYS A 365 7.93 4.56 2.27
N THR A 366 9.23 4.79 2.01
CA THR A 366 10.16 3.73 1.66
C THR A 366 10.24 2.62 2.70
N PRO A 367 10.38 2.91 4.01
CA PRO A 367 10.47 1.83 5.00
C PRO A 367 9.21 0.95 5.04
N ASP A 368 8.01 1.49 4.77
CA ASP A 368 6.79 0.69 4.69
C ASP A 368 6.84 -0.28 3.49
N LEU A 369 7.27 0.21 2.31
CA LEU A 369 7.47 -0.64 1.12
C LEU A 369 8.55 -1.70 1.34
N MET A 370 9.64 -1.34 2.00
CA MET A 370 10.75 -2.25 2.31
C MET A 370 10.33 -3.32 3.32
N ALA A 371 9.54 -2.96 4.34
CA ALA A 371 8.97 -3.91 5.29
C ALA A 371 8.09 -4.93 4.57
N MET A 372 7.18 -4.47 3.71
CA MET A 372 6.33 -5.33 2.90
C MET A 372 7.14 -6.27 2.00
N ALA A 373 8.12 -5.73 1.27
CA ALA A 373 8.93 -6.52 0.33
C ALA A 373 9.87 -7.52 1.02
N SER A 374 10.24 -7.29 2.28
CA SER A 374 11.03 -8.24 3.07
C SER A 374 10.17 -9.38 3.63
N MET A 375 8.89 -9.13 3.91
CA MET A 375 7.97 -10.12 4.49
C MET A 375 7.26 -10.97 3.44
N PHE A 376 7.01 -10.43 2.24
CA PHE A 376 6.19 -11.08 1.23
C PHE A 376 6.80 -11.09 -0.17
N ASP A 377 6.53 -12.16 -0.90
CA ASP A 377 6.65 -12.16 -2.35
C ASP A 377 5.40 -11.52 -2.96
N ILE A 378 5.60 -10.58 -3.89
CA ILE A 378 4.50 -9.82 -4.49
C ILE A 378 4.12 -10.42 -5.84
N ILE A 379 2.84 -10.72 -6.00
CA ILE A 379 2.27 -11.20 -7.26
C ILE A 379 2.20 -10.02 -8.23
N THR A 380 3.03 -10.01 -9.25
CA THR A 380 3.13 -8.92 -10.20
C THR A 380 2.34 -9.13 -11.50
N SER A 381 1.77 -10.32 -11.70
CA SER A 381 0.92 -10.66 -12.84
C SER A 381 -0.51 -10.93 -12.39
N PRO A 382 -1.41 -9.95 -12.48
CA PRO A 382 -2.77 -10.04 -11.93
C PRO A 382 -3.76 -10.90 -12.73
N VAL A 383 -3.34 -11.57 -13.79
CA VAL A 383 -4.19 -12.11 -14.87
C VAL A 383 -5.08 -13.29 -14.47
N MET A 384 -5.05 -13.81 -13.24
CA MET A 384 -5.68 -15.10 -12.93
C MET A 384 -6.92 -15.03 -12.02
N MET A 385 -7.33 -13.87 -11.52
CA MET A 385 -8.44 -13.80 -10.56
C MET A 385 -9.84 -14.15 -11.08
N PRO A 386 -10.29 -13.74 -12.28
CA PRO A 386 -11.68 -14.01 -12.68
C PRO A 386 -11.99 -15.49 -12.85
N LYS A 387 -10.98 -16.33 -13.12
CA LYS A 387 -11.19 -17.77 -13.42
C LYS A 387 -11.18 -18.67 -12.19
N LEU A 388 -10.53 -18.28 -11.10
CA LEU A 388 -10.45 -19.08 -9.87
C LEU A 388 -11.78 -19.10 -9.07
N TYR A 389 -12.65 -18.12 -9.28
CA TYR A 389 -13.87 -17.93 -8.50
C TYR A 389 -15.17 -18.15 -9.29
N GLN A 390 -15.11 -18.67 -10.52
CA GLN A 390 -16.30 -19.06 -11.28
C GLN A 390 -16.94 -20.38 -10.81
N ASP A 391 -16.23 -21.13 -9.97
CA ASP A 391 -16.75 -22.38 -9.42
C ASP A 391 -17.43 -22.11 -8.08
N GLU A 392 -18.77 -22.08 -8.09
CA GLU A 392 -19.65 -21.90 -6.90
C GLU A 392 -19.42 -22.97 -5.82
N THR A 393 -18.48 -23.93 -6.04
CA THR A 393 -18.20 -25.05 -5.16
C THR A 393 -17.05 -24.82 -4.19
N VAL A 394 -16.26 -23.74 -4.31
CA VAL A 394 -15.18 -23.44 -3.36
C VAL A 394 -15.72 -22.69 -2.15
N LYS A 395 -16.39 -23.42 -1.28
CA LYS A 395 -16.70 -22.95 0.07
C LYS A 395 -15.43 -22.93 0.91
N LYS A 396 -15.05 -21.75 1.34
CA LYS A 396 -13.96 -21.39 2.26
C LYS A 396 -12.56 -21.52 1.68
N CYS A 397 -11.85 -20.39 1.64
CA CYS A 397 -10.40 -20.35 1.56
C CYS A 397 -9.84 -21.19 2.72
N ASN A 398 -9.34 -22.40 2.43
CA ASN A 398 -8.59 -23.15 3.43
C ASN A 398 -7.19 -22.57 3.52
N PRO A 399 -6.62 -22.39 4.75
CA PRO A 399 -5.30 -21.86 5.00
C PRO A 399 -4.18 -22.69 4.36
#